data_069aa6c39997fbbcec6a4771076a5268
#
_entry.id   069aa6c39997fbbcec6a4771076a5268
#
_cell.length_a   1.000
_cell.length_b   1.000
_cell.length_c   1.000
_cell.angle_alpha   90.00
_cell.angle_beta   90.00
_cell.angle_gamma   90.00
#
_symmetry.space_group_name_H-M   'P 1'
#
loop_
_entity.id
_entity.type
_entity.pdbx_description
1 polymer ?
#
loop_
_entity_poly.entity_id
_entity_poly.type
_entity_poly.pdbx_seq_one_letter_code
_entity_poly.pdbx_strand_id
1 'polypeptide(L)'
;MRYALLIYGDEQAQAGMSEAEGAAQYQAYNDFTKDVVDRGLMQGGDALQPVSTATTVRVRGDETLTTDGPFAETKEQLGGFYIVDCKDLDEAIETAAKIPGARDGSIEVRPIMEVPG
;
A
#
# COMPACT_ATOMS: atom_id res chain seq x y z
N MET A 1 2.02 -15.54 10.76
CA MET A 1 3.12 -14.87 10.06
C MET A 1 2.65 -13.54 9.50
N ARG A 2 3.45 -12.51 9.64
CA ARG A 2 3.03 -11.18 9.18
C ARG A 2 3.47 -10.92 7.74
N TYR A 3 2.62 -10.23 7.02
CA TYR A 3 2.86 -9.84 5.62
C TYR A 3 2.57 -8.36 5.43
N ALA A 4 3.40 -7.72 4.60
CA ALA A 4 3.09 -6.39 4.09
C ALA A 4 2.35 -6.57 2.77
N LEU A 5 1.21 -5.89 2.65
CA LEU A 5 0.44 -5.84 1.41
C LEU A 5 0.62 -4.43 0.86
N LEU A 6 1.50 -4.29 -0.13
CA LEU A 6 1.90 -3.00 -0.69
C LEU A 6 1.04 -2.70 -1.90
N ILE A 7 0.35 -1.56 -1.87
CA ILE A 7 -0.66 -1.20 -2.87
C ILE A 7 -0.05 -0.22 -3.87
N TYR A 8 0.07 -0.66 -5.12
CA TYR A 8 0.58 0.17 -6.21
C TYR A 8 -0.55 0.48 -7.18
N GLY A 9 -0.62 1.72 -7.62
CA GLY A 9 -1.62 2.16 -8.58
C GLY A 9 -1.16 3.36 -9.38
N ASP A 10 -1.85 3.64 -10.48
CA ASP A 10 -1.56 4.78 -11.33
C ASP A 10 -2.25 6.02 -10.77
N GLU A 11 -1.46 6.94 -10.20
CA GLU A 11 -1.99 8.16 -9.58
C GLU A 11 -2.69 9.07 -10.61
N GLN A 12 -2.25 9.07 -11.86
CA GLN A 12 -2.90 9.86 -12.90
C GLN A 12 -4.30 9.34 -13.18
N ALA A 13 -4.45 8.02 -13.26
CA ALA A 13 -5.78 7.41 -13.45
C ALA A 13 -6.69 7.71 -12.25
N GLN A 14 -6.15 7.67 -11.04
CA GLN A 14 -6.91 7.98 -9.83
C GLN A 14 -7.35 9.44 -9.79
N ALA A 15 -6.50 10.35 -10.23
CA ALA A 15 -6.84 11.79 -10.30
C ALA A 15 -7.96 12.06 -11.30
N GLY A 16 -8.15 11.20 -12.29
CA GLY A 16 -9.22 11.31 -13.29
C GLY A 16 -10.56 10.72 -12.84
N MET A 17 -10.66 10.16 -11.64
CA MET A 17 -11.91 9.60 -11.14
C MET A 17 -12.95 10.68 -10.88
N SER A 18 -14.22 10.37 -11.19
CA SER A 18 -15.33 11.23 -10.80
C SER A 18 -15.51 11.21 -9.29
N GLU A 19 -16.23 12.18 -8.76
CA GLU A 19 -16.55 12.23 -7.32
C GLU A 19 -17.28 10.97 -6.88
N ALA A 20 -18.23 10.47 -7.69
CA ALA A 20 -18.96 9.24 -7.39
C ALA A 20 -18.05 8.02 -7.38
N GLU A 21 -17.12 7.91 -8.34
CA GLU A 21 -16.15 6.82 -8.39
C GLU A 21 -15.21 6.85 -7.18
N GLY A 22 -14.75 8.04 -6.79
CA GLY A 22 -13.90 8.21 -5.61
C GLY A 22 -14.60 7.83 -4.32
N ALA A 23 -15.89 8.20 -4.18
CA ALA A 23 -16.69 7.83 -3.02
C ALA A 23 -16.92 6.32 -2.95
N ALA A 24 -17.18 5.68 -4.09
CA ALA A 24 -17.35 4.22 -4.15
C ALA A 24 -16.06 3.49 -3.77
N GLN A 25 -14.92 3.98 -4.22
CA GLN A 25 -13.62 3.40 -3.87
C GLN A 25 -13.33 3.55 -2.38
N TYR A 26 -13.60 4.72 -1.83
CA TYR A 26 -13.44 4.99 -0.39
C TYR A 26 -14.28 4.00 0.43
N GLN A 27 -15.54 3.80 0.04
CA GLN A 27 -16.42 2.86 0.72
C GLN A 27 -15.90 1.42 0.60
N ALA A 28 -15.41 1.03 -0.58
CA ALA A 28 -14.85 -0.30 -0.80
C ALA A 28 -13.64 -0.56 0.10
N TYR A 29 -12.77 0.43 0.30
CA TYR A 29 -11.64 0.32 1.22
C TYR A 29 -12.10 0.22 2.67
N ASN A 30 -13.12 0.98 3.06
CA ASN A 30 -13.68 0.86 4.41
C ASN A 30 -14.25 -0.52 4.66
N ASP A 31 -14.97 -1.08 3.69
CA ASP A 31 -15.53 -2.43 3.78
C ASP A 31 -14.43 -3.49 3.88
N PHE A 32 -13.37 -3.34 3.09
CA PHE A 32 -12.22 -4.24 3.15
C PHE A 32 -11.54 -4.19 4.52
N THR A 33 -11.28 -2.98 5.02
CA THR A 33 -10.63 -2.79 6.32
C THR A 33 -11.46 -3.40 7.44
N LYS A 34 -12.79 -3.20 7.39
CA LYS A 34 -13.68 -3.79 8.38
C LYS A 34 -13.62 -5.32 8.35
N ASP A 35 -13.60 -5.93 7.17
CA ASP A 35 -13.49 -7.38 7.01
C ASP A 35 -12.19 -7.92 7.63
N VAL A 36 -11.06 -7.27 7.32
CA VAL A 36 -9.75 -7.68 7.83
C VAL A 36 -9.67 -7.55 9.35
N VAL A 37 -10.25 -6.46 9.90
CA VAL A 37 -10.33 -6.27 11.35
C VAL A 37 -11.21 -7.34 11.99
N ASP A 38 -12.38 -7.58 11.44
CA ASP A 38 -13.35 -8.56 11.97
C ASP A 38 -12.76 -9.99 11.94
N ARG A 39 -11.92 -10.28 10.97
CA ARG A 39 -11.23 -11.58 10.87
C ARG A 39 -10.00 -11.69 11.77
N GLY A 40 -9.66 -10.62 12.49
CA GLY A 40 -8.52 -10.60 13.40
C GLY A 40 -7.15 -10.58 12.72
N LEU A 41 -7.08 -10.22 11.45
CA LEU A 41 -5.83 -10.23 10.69
C LEU A 41 -5.10 -8.88 10.73
N MET A 42 -5.80 -7.79 11.01
CA MET A 42 -5.27 -6.43 10.87
C MET A 42 -4.24 -6.11 11.94
N GLN A 43 -3.04 -5.74 11.51
CA GLN A 43 -1.95 -5.30 12.39
C GLN A 43 -1.64 -3.82 12.21
N GLY A 44 -1.91 -3.26 11.04
CA GLY A 44 -1.67 -1.86 10.73
C GLY A 44 -1.88 -1.57 9.26
N GLY A 45 -1.68 -0.33 8.90
CA GLY A 45 -1.78 0.12 7.53
C GLY A 45 -2.10 1.60 7.45
N ASP A 46 -1.70 2.22 6.37
CA ASP A 46 -1.96 3.64 6.10
C ASP A 46 -2.02 3.90 4.61
N ALA A 47 -2.79 4.90 4.23
CA ALA A 47 -2.75 5.48 2.90
C ALA A 47 -1.65 6.55 2.86
N LEU A 48 -0.98 6.67 1.73
CA LEU A 48 0.07 7.66 1.53
C LEU A 48 -0.44 8.79 0.65
N GLN A 49 0.10 9.98 0.85
CA GLN A 49 -0.13 11.11 -0.04
C GLN A 49 0.54 10.87 -1.39
N PRO A 50 0.17 11.62 -2.45
CA PRO A 50 0.77 11.44 -3.77
C PRO A 50 2.28 11.60 -3.75
N VAL A 51 2.96 10.93 -4.69
CA VAL A 51 4.43 10.95 -4.79
C VAL A 51 5.02 12.34 -4.99
N SER A 52 4.23 13.31 -5.46
CA SER A 52 4.67 14.71 -5.56
C SER A 52 5.04 15.32 -4.20
N THR A 53 4.52 14.75 -3.11
CA THR A 53 4.84 15.21 -1.74
C THR A 53 6.04 14.47 -1.15
N ALA A 54 6.58 13.47 -1.84
CA ALA A 54 7.69 12.67 -1.33
C ALA A 54 9.01 13.45 -1.31
N THR A 55 9.88 13.05 -0.41
CA THR A 55 11.27 13.51 -0.38
C THR A 55 12.16 12.28 -0.30
N THR A 56 13.16 12.22 -1.18
CA THR A 56 14.13 11.13 -1.17
C THR A 56 15.41 11.59 -0.51
N VAL A 57 15.91 10.80 0.42
CA VAL A 57 17.14 11.11 1.17
C VAL A 57 18.19 10.05 0.86
N ARG A 58 19.38 10.50 0.52
CA ARG A 58 20.56 9.64 0.36
C ARG A 58 21.71 10.18 1.17
N VAL A 59 22.52 9.28 1.71
CA VAL A 59 23.77 9.64 2.36
C VAL A 59 24.90 9.07 1.51
N ARG A 60 25.79 9.94 1.06
CA ARG A 60 26.97 9.56 0.27
C ARG A 60 28.19 10.16 0.92
N GLY A 61 29.10 9.29 1.37
CA GLY A 61 30.15 9.70 2.27
C GLY A 61 29.50 10.22 3.57
N ASP A 62 29.86 11.42 3.98
CA ASP A 62 29.27 12.07 5.15
C ASP A 62 28.19 13.10 4.77
N GLU A 63 27.80 13.15 3.51
CA GLU A 63 26.81 14.12 3.00
C GLU A 63 25.42 13.53 2.97
N THR A 64 24.46 14.30 3.49
CA THR A 64 23.03 14.00 3.36
C THR A 64 22.48 14.74 2.15
N LEU A 65 21.96 13.99 1.19
CA LEU A 65 21.39 14.53 -0.06
C LEU A 65 19.89 14.34 -0.03
N THR A 66 19.15 15.41 -0.31
CA THR A 66 17.69 15.35 -0.39
C THR A 66 17.24 15.75 -1.78
N THR A 67 16.21 15.06 -2.28
CA THR A 67 15.61 15.34 -3.58
C THR A 67 14.10 15.33 -3.42
N ASP A 68 13.42 16.32 -3.99
CA ASP A 68 11.95 16.34 -4.03
C ASP A 68 11.45 15.26 -4.96
N GLY A 69 10.42 14.55 -4.51
CA GLY A 69 9.83 13.48 -5.28
C GLY A 69 10.28 12.09 -4.85
N PRO A 70 9.73 11.05 -5.48
CA PRO A 70 10.07 9.67 -5.18
C PRO A 70 11.47 9.32 -5.70
N PHE A 71 12.07 8.26 -5.14
CA PHE A 71 13.41 7.83 -5.56
C PHE A 71 13.46 7.33 -7.00
N ALA A 72 12.32 6.94 -7.58
CA ALA A 72 12.22 6.48 -8.96
C ALA A 72 10.86 6.85 -9.52
N GLU A 73 10.81 7.15 -10.82
CA GLU A 73 9.56 7.35 -11.53
C GLU A 73 9.08 6.00 -12.05
N THR A 74 7.84 5.67 -11.77
CA THR A 74 7.24 4.38 -12.11
C THR A 74 5.85 4.61 -12.69
N LYS A 75 5.35 3.61 -13.43
CA LYS A 75 4.00 3.67 -14.00
C LYS A 75 2.94 3.57 -12.91
N GLU A 76 3.18 2.72 -11.91
CA GLU A 76 2.34 2.59 -10.73
C GLU A 76 3.14 3.04 -9.51
N GLN A 77 2.51 3.82 -8.64
CA GLN A 77 3.13 4.37 -7.46
C GLN A 77 2.60 3.68 -6.21
N LEU A 78 3.45 3.55 -5.21
CA LEU A 78 3.02 3.04 -3.90
C LEU A 78 2.08 4.05 -3.25
N GLY A 79 0.82 3.66 -3.06
CA GLY A 79 -0.21 4.54 -2.51
C GLY A 79 -0.66 4.19 -1.12
N GLY A 80 -0.24 3.05 -0.58
CA GLY A 80 -0.61 2.63 0.76
C GLY A 80 -0.19 1.21 1.05
N PHE A 81 -0.48 0.77 2.25
CA PHE A 81 -0.12 -0.59 2.65
C PHE A 81 -0.99 -1.07 3.80
N TYR A 82 -1.08 -2.39 3.93
CA TYR A 82 -1.62 -3.06 5.11
C TYR A 82 -0.57 -4.01 5.66
N ILE A 83 -0.56 -4.14 6.97
CA ILE A 83 0.21 -5.20 7.65
C ILE A 83 -0.81 -6.16 8.23
N VAL A 84 -0.73 -7.42 7.83
CA VAL A 84 -1.69 -8.45 8.25
C VAL A 84 -0.94 -9.66 8.82
N ASP A 85 -1.57 -10.32 9.77
CA ASP A 85 -1.07 -11.57 10.32
C ASP A 85 -1.92 -12.71 9.75
N CYS A 86 -1.36 -13.47 8.83
CA CYS A 86 -2.04 -14.57 8.15
C CYS A 86 -1.38 -15.90 8.51
N LYS A 87 -2.16 -16.97 8.45
CA LYS A 87 -1.64 -18.31 8.78
C LYS A 87 -0.60 -18.78 7.78
N ASP A 88 -0.72 -18.38 6.51
CA ASP A 88 0.18 -18.77 5.43
C ASP A 88 0.08 -17.80 4.26
N LEU A 89 0.92 -18.01 3.25
CA LEU A 89 0.95 -17.17 2.04
C LEU A 89 -0.38 -17.21 1.29
N ASP A 90 -1.04 -18.37 1.24
CA ASP A 90 -2.31 -18.49 0.53
C ASP A 90 -3.37 -17.59 1.13
N GLU A 91 -3.46 -17.51 2.46
CA GLU A 91 -4.37 -16.58 3.12
C GLU A 91 -4.00 -15.12 2.84
N ALA A 92 -2.71 -14.80 2.80
CA ALA A 92 -2.26 -13.46 2.47
C ALA A 92 -2.63 -13.08 1.04
N ILE A 93 -2.49 -14.01 0.09
CA ILE A 93 -2.88 -13.81 -1.32
C ILE A 93 -4.40 -13.59 -1.43
N GLU A 94 -5.20 -14.42 -0.77
CA GLU A 94 -6.65 -14.26 -0.76
C GLU A 94 -7.06 -12.90 -0.21
N THR A 95 -6.41 -12.47 0.86
CA THR A 95 -6.67 -11.18 1.48
C THR A 95 -6.27 -10.03 0.53
N ALA A 96 -5.09 -10.12 -0.07
CA ALA A 96 -4.61 -9.11 -1.02
C ALA A 96 -5.54 -8.97 -2.23
N ALA A 97 -6.09 -10.08 -2.72
CA ALA A 97 -7.00 -10.08 -3.87
C ALA A 97 -8.30 -9.31 -3.60
N LYS A 98 -8.66 -9.12 -2.34
CA LYS A 98 -9.86 -8.39 -1.93
C LYS A 98 -9.62 -6.89 -1.78
N ILE A 99 -8.38 -6.44 -1.80
CA ILE A 99 -8.07 -5.01 -1.76
C ILE A 99 -8.62 -4.38 -3.04
N PRO A 100 -9.41 -3.30 -2.94
CA PRO A 100 -10.01 -2.69 -4.14
C PRO A 100 -8.98 -2.33 -5.22
N GLY A 101 -7.80 -1.84 -4.84
CA GLY A 101 -6.74 -1.49 -5.79
C GLY A 101 -6.14 -2.65 -6.56
N ALA A 102 -6.41 -3.89 -6.17
CA ALA A 102 -5.92 -5.07 -6.90
C ALA A 102 -6.55 -5.18 -8.30
N ARG A 103 -7.71 -4.57 -8.53
CA ARG A 103 -8.41 -4.64 -9.81
C ARG A 103 -7.78 -3.76 -10.88
N ASP A 104 -7.26 -2.61 -10.48
CA ASP A 104 -6.72 -1.60 -11.41
C ASP A 104 -5.20 -1.47 -11.31
N GLY A 105 -4.64 -1.86 -10.19
CA GLY A 105 -3.20 -1.78 -9.92
C GLY A 105 -2.64 -3.13 -9.53
N SER A 106 -1.69 -3.09 -8.61
CA SER A 106 -0.96 -4.29 -8.18
C SER A 106 -0.82 -4.28 -6.65
N ILE A 107 -0.93 -5.45 -6.05
CA ILE A 107 -0.67 -5.62 -4.64
C ILE A 107 0.55 -6.54 -4.51
N GLU A 108 1.62 -6.02 -3.95
CA GLU A 108 2.79 -6.84 -3.66
C GLU A 108 2.64 -7.44 -2.28
N VAL A 109 2.67 -8.76 -2.18
CA VAL A 109 2.60 -9.47 -0.92
C VAL A 109 4.02 -9.84 -0.52
N ARG A 110 4.50 -9.31 0.61
CA ARG A 110 5.88 -9.54 1.03
C ARG A 110 5.91 -9.96 2.50
N PRO A 111 6.45 -11.15 2.81
CA PRO A 111 6.60 -11.56 4.21
C PRO A 111 7.48 -10.57 4.97
N ILE A 112 7.08 -10.27 6.19
CA ILE A 112 7.86 -9.39 7.05
C ILE A 112 8.95 -10.21 7.74
N MET A 113 10.17 -9.70 7.67
CA MET A 113 11.29 -10.31 8.38
C MET A 113 11.11 -10.03 9.87
N GLU A 114 10.93 -11.09 10.65
CA GLU A 114 10.85 -10.96 12.10
C GLU A 114 12.26 -10.95 12.68
N VAL A 115 12.60 -9.85 13.32
CA VAL A 115 13.93 -9.68 13.91
C VAL A 115 13.84 -10.03 15.38
N PRO A 116 14.66 -11.00 15.88
CA PRO A 116 14.68 -11.31 17.31
C PRO A 116 15.09 -10.05 18.09
N GLY A 117 14.27 -9.67 19.07
CA GLY A 117 14.47 -8.43 19.81
C GLY A 117 14.93 -8.63 21.22
#